data_5f0d802c95acd22e3a19551aa206c717
#
_entry.id   5f0d802c95acd22e3a19551aa206c717
#
_cell.length_a   1.000
_cell.length_b   1.000
_cell.length_c   1.000
_cell.angle_alpha   90.00
_cell.angle_beta   90.00
_cell.angle_gamma   90.00
#
_symmetry.space_group_name_H-M   'P 1'
#
loop_
_entity.id
_entity.type
_entity.pdbx_description
1 polymer ?
#
loop_
_entity_poly.entity_id
_entity_poly.type
_entity_poly.pdbx_seq_one_letter_code
_entity_poly.pdbx_strand_id
1 'polypeptide(L)'
;MLRYVLTRLILLVPVLLGISLIVFMIMVFIPGDPAIAILQGYATAENVAKLRAELGLDRPLVEQYFNWLGNLLSGDFGRSYNLNRPVLDELLDRIVPTLILAGSAMLICVFLGLLSGLMAAVRQYSWVDQTLTVISLIGISAPSFWLALMAVALFSVHLGWLPASGMFTPYGDESLGDLLIHLLMPAVTLGVVATSVIVRLTRAGMLEQLRQDYVRSARARGEREFSVVFRHAFRNALVGLVPVLGLQTGLVLGGAVYVETVFQWPGIGRMLVTAISTRDILLVQGGVMLVASFYVIVNMISDLLQHALDPRIKA
;
A
#
# COMPACT_ATOMS: atom_id res chain seq x y z
N MET A 1 24.53 1.32 13.15
CA MET A 1 23.74 0.43 12.27
C MET A 1 23.11 -0.73 13.03
N LEU A 2 23.83 -1.71 13.56
CA LEU A 2 23.21 -2.88 14.23
C LEU A 2 22.29 -2.49 15.39
N ARG A 3 22.73 -1.60 16.30
CA ARG A 3 21.92 -1.10 17.41
C ARG A 3 20.64 -0.42 16.93
N TYR A 4 20.71 0.38 15.86
CA TYR A 4 19.54 1.03 15.27
C TYR A 4 18.55 0.02 14.70
N VAL A 5 19.03 -0.98 13.93
CA VAL A 5 18.18 -2.07 13.40
C VAL A 5 17.50 -2.84 14.53
N LEU A 6 18.26 -3.23 15.57
CA LEU A 6 17.71 -3.94 16.74
C LEU A 6 16.65 -3.12 17.47
N THR A 7 16.91 -1.82 17.69
CA THR A 7 15.92 -0.94 18.32
C THR A 7 14.63 -0.85 17.49
N ARG A 8 14.76 -0.73 16.17
CA ARG A 8 13.59 -0.70 15.26
C ARG A 8 12.82 -2.02 15.31
N LEU A 9 13.51 -3.18 15.25
CA LEU A 9 12.88 -4.49 15.37
C LEU A 9 12.13 -4.67 16.70
N ILE A 10 12.69 -4.21 17.82
CA ILE A 10 12.03 -4.26 19.13
C ILE A 10 10.78 -3.38 19.12
N LEU A 11 10.82 -2.19 18.50
CA LEU A 11 9.68 -1.30 18.41
C LEU A 11 8.55 -1.80 17.48
N LEU A 12 8.84 -2.74 16.55
CA LEU A 12 7.80 -3.38 15.74
C LEU A 12 6.89 -4.26 16.59
N VAL A 13 7.42 -4.93 17.63
CA VAL A 13 6.65 -5.86 18.46
C VAL A 13 5.43 -5.17 19.12
N PRO A 14 5.58 -4.05 19.86
CA PRO A 14 4.42 -3.39 20.47
C PRO A 14 3.44 -2.83 19.42
N VAL A 15 3.92 -2.42 18.24
CA VAL A 15 3.04 -1.96 17.15
C VAL A 15 2.18 -3.12 16.63
N LEU A 16 2.80 -4.26 16.30
CA LEU A 16 2.07 -5.43 15.82
C LEU A 16 1.14 -6.01 16.89
N LEU A 17 1.54 -6.01 18.15
CA LEU A 17 0.66 -6.39 19.27
C LEU A 17 -0.53 -5.43 19.42
N GLY A 18 -0.31 -4.12 19.30
CA GLY A 18 -1.39 -3.14 19.30
C GLY A 18 -2.38 -3.34 18.15
N ILE A 19 -1.87 -3.57 16.94
CA ILE A 19 -2.70 -3.86 15.76
C ILE A 19 -3.47 -5.18 15.96
N SER A 20 -2.82 -6.25 16.45
CA SER A 20 -3.46 -7.55 16.68
C SER A 20 -4.61 -7.43 17.70
N LEU A 21 -4.40 -6.64 18.76
CA LEU A 21 -5.44 -6.40 19.76
C LEU A 21 -6.63 -5.61 19.15
N ILE A 22 -6.35 -4.57 18.36
CA ILE A 22 -7.39 -3.79 17.68
C ILE A 22 -8.18 -4.67 16.71
N VAL A 23 -7.50 -5.46 15.89
CA VAL A 23 -8.13 -6.37 14.93
C VAL A 23 -8.99 -7.40 15.63
N PHE A 24 -8.48 -8.02 16.70
CA PHE A 24 -9.26 -8.95 17.52
C PHE A 24 -10.51 -8.29 18.12
N MET A 25 -10.35 -7.10 18.73
CA MET A 25 -11.47 -6.39 19.37
C MET A 25 -12.53 -5.97 18.34
N ILE A 26 -12.14 -5.45 17.15
CA ILE A 26 -13.10 -5.11 16.10
C ILE A 26 -13.96 -6.33 15.76
N MET A 27 -13.36 -7.51 15.63
CA MET A 27 -14.11 -8.72 15.29
C MET A 27 -15.07 -9.15 16.41
N VAL A 28 -14.68 -8.96 17.68
CA VAL A 28 -15.57 -9.23 18.84
C VAL A 28 -16.78 -8.28 18.84
N PHE A 29 -16.60 -7.01 18.44
CA PHE A 29 -17.66 -6.00 18.45
C PHE A 29 -18.55 -6.02 17.22
N ILE A 30 -18.21 -6.76 16.17
CA ILE A 30 -19.10 -6.92 15.01
C ILE A 30 -20.36 -7.67 15.45
N PRO A 31 -21.58 -7.09 15.26
CA PRO A 31 -22.81 -7.74 15.66
C PRO A 31 -23.06 -9.01 14.85
N GLY A 32 -23.32 -10.11 15.55
CA GLY A 32 -23.61 -11.42 14.97
C GLY A 32 -22.77 -12.51 15.63
N ASP A 33 -23.28 -13.73 15.60
CA ASP A 33 -22.58 -14.91 16.12
C ASP A 33 -21.78 -15.56 14.98
N PRO A 34 -20.45 -15.69 15.10
CA PRO A 34 -19.63 -16.35 14.07
C PRO A 34 -20.08 -17.78 13.79
N ALA A 35 -20.50 -18.53 14.81
CA ALA A 35 -20.98 -19.89 14.63
C ALA A 35 -22.27 -19.97 13.80
N ILE A 36 -23.17 -18.99 13.96
CA ILE A 36 -24.38 -18.90 13.14
C ILE A 36 -24.00 -18.53 11.69
N ALA A 37 -23.07 -17.61 11.51
CA ALA A 37 -22.62 -17.20 10.16
C ALA A 37 -21.96 -18.36 9.41
N ILE A 38 -21.22 -19.22 10.10
CA ILE A 38 -20.57 -20.41 9.53
C ILE A 38 -21.59 -21.49 9.15
N LEU A 39 -22.55 -21.77 10.06
CA LEU A 39 -23.52 -22.83 9.86
C LEU A 39 -24.61 -22.47 8.85
N GLN A 40 -24.85 -21.18 8.62
CA GLN A 40 -25.87 -20.69 7.68
C GLN A 40 -27.23 -21.42 7.85
N GLY A 41 -27.69 -22.11 6.83
CA GLY A 41 -28.96 -22.88 6.85
C GLY A 41 -29.00 -24.08 7.81
N TYR A 42 -27.84 -24.50 8.36
CA TYR A 42 -27.71 -25.62 9.33
C TYR A 42 -27.59 -25.14 10.77
N ALA A 43 -27.89 -23.88 11.07
CA ALA A 43 -27.76 -23.26 12.38
C ALA A 43 -28.88 -23.72 13.35
N THR A 44 -28.86 -24.98 13.76
CA THR A 44 -29.65 -25.47 14.89
C THR A 44 -29.00 -25.07 16.20
N ALA A 45 -29.78 -24.94 17.29
CA ALA A 45 -29.24 -24.58 18.61
C ALA A 45 -28.13 -25.54 19.06
N GLU A 46 -28.26 -26.83 18.76
CA GLU A 46 -27.27 -27.85 19.08
C GLU A 46 -25.97 -27.67 18.27
N ASN A 47 -26.07 -27.48 16.94
CA ASN A 47 -24.92 -27.27 16.08
C ASN A 47 -24.17 -25.99 16.41
N VAL A 48 -24.89 -24.90 16.72
CA VAL A 48 -24.32 -23.63 17.14
C VAL A 48 -23.55 -23.79 18.44
N ALA A 49 -24.13 -24.44 19.46
CA ALA A 49 -23.47 -24.67 20.75
C ALA A 49 -22.20 -25.53 20.58
N LYS A 50 -22.25 -26.57 19.76
CA LYS A 50 -21.12 -27.44 19.47
C LYS A 50 -19.98 -26.67 18.79
N LEU A 51 -20.31 -25.91 17.74
CA LEU A 51 -19.33 -25.13 16.98
C LEU A 51 -18.71 -24.00 17.84
N ARG A 52 -19.51 -23.34 18.72
CA ARG A 52 -18.98 -22.35 19.66
C ARG A 52 -17.95 -22.95 20.60
N ALA A 53 -18.22 -24.14 21.14
CA ALA A 53 -17.28 -24.85 22.02
C ALA A 53 -16.00 -25.26 21.25
N GLU A 54 -16.12 -25.77 20.01
CA GLU A 54 -15.00 -26.14 19.14
C GLU A 54 -14.12 -24.92 18.80
N LEU A 55 -14.73 -23.76 18.53
CA LEU A 55 -14.03 -22.51 18.23
C LEU A 55 -13.53 -21.78 19.49
N GLY A 56 -13.89 -22.27 20.69
CA GLY A 56 -13.52 -21.63 21.95
C GLY A 56 -14.19 -20.27 22.19
N LEU A 57 -15.29 -19.97 21.52
CA LEU A 57 -16.03 -18.70 21.65
C LEU A 57 -16.71 -18.53 23.01
N ASP A 58 -16.86 -19.61 23.76
CA ASP A 58 -17.42 -19.62 25.13
C ASP A 58 -16.37 -19.28 26.19
N ARG A 59 -15.09 -19.17 25.81
CA ARG A 59 -14.00 -18.83 26.74
C ARG A 59 -13.95 -17.34 27.03
N PRO A 60 -13.29 -16.88 28.12
CA PRO A 60 -13.02 -15.47 28.36
C PRO A 60 -12.27 -14.83 27.17
N LEU A 61 -12.60 -13.56 26.83
CA LEU A 61 -12.00 -12.85 25.66
C LEU A 61 -10.47 -12.81 25.72
N VAL A 62 -9.90 -12.70 26.90
CA VAL A 62 -8.43 -12.70 27.10
C VAL A 62 -7.83 -14.02 26.64
N GLU A 63 -8.47 -15.15 26.99
CA GLU A 63 -8.02 -16.47 26.57
C GLU A 63 -8.18 -16.69 25.06
N GLN A 64 -9.30 -16.22 24.49
CA GLN A 64 -9.52 -16.25 23.04
C GLN A 64 -8.42 -15.48 22.29
N TYR A 65 -8.07 -14.27 22.77
CA TYR A 65 -7.01 -13.46 22.17
C TYR A 65 -5.65 -14.15 22.20
N PHE A 66 -5.22 -14.66 23.36
CA PHE A 66 -3.92 -15.31 23.44
C PHE A 66 -3.83 -16.63 22.66
N ASN A 67 -4.93 -17.39 22.59
CA ASN A 67 -5.00 -18.59 21.76
C ASN A 67 -4.90 -18.23 20.28
N TRP A 68 -5.68 -17.23 19.82
CA TRP A 68 -5.60 -16.75 18.45
C TRP A 68 -4.21 -16.21 18.10
N LEU A 69 -3.63 -15.38 18.97
CA LEU A 69 -2.29 -14.83 18.76
C LEU A 69 -1.21 -15.93 18.75
N GLY A 70 -1.33 -16.93 19.63
CA GLY A 70 -0.43 -18.08 19.66
C GLY A 70 -0.48 -18.91 18.38
N ASN A 71 -1.68 -19.17 17.85
CA ASN A 71 -1.88 -19.86 16.58
C ASN A 71 -1.29 -19.03 15.42
N LEU A 72 -1.55 -17.71 15.38
CA LEU A 72 -1.00 -16.81 14.38
C LEU A 72 0.54 -16.83 14.37
N LEU A 73 1.17 -16.80 15.53
CA LEU A 73 2.64 -16.84 15.67
C LEU A 73 3.23 -18.22 15.31
N SER A 74 2.47 -19.29 15.42
CA SER A 74 2.88 -20.63 14.96
C SER A 74 2.65 -20.85 13.47
N GLY A 75 2.08 -19.85 12.74
CA GLY A 75 1.77 -19.94 11.32
C GLY A 75 0.39 -20.54 11.02
N ASP A 76 -0.40 -20.83 12.04
CA ASP A 76 -1.78 -21.28 11.88
C ASP A 76 -2.73 -20.08 11.88
N PHE A 77 -3.13 -19.65 10.69
CA PHE A 77 -4.12 -18.58 10.48
C PHE A 77 -5.56 -19.08 10.54
N GLY A 78 -5.75 -20.38 10.78
CA GLY A 78 -7.04 -21.05 10.75
C GLY A 78 -7.54 -21.30 9.33
N ARG A 79 -8.83 -21.59 9.21
CA ARG A 79 -9.47 -21.95 7.93
C ARG A 79 -10.62 -20.99 7.63
N SER A 80 -10.66 -20.49 6.39
CA SER A 80 -11.78 -19.73 5.87
C SER A 80 -13.01 -20.65 5.76
N TYR A 81 -14.11 -20.26 6.37
CA TYR A 81 -15.34 -21.04 6.34
C TYR A 81 -16.08 -20.89 5.03
N ASN A 82 -16.01 -19.71 4.40
CA ASN A 82 -16.65 -19.44 3.13
C ASN A 82 -15.93 -20.12 1.96
N LEU A 83 -14.60 -20.08 1.96
CA LEU A 83 -13.78 -20.64 0.89
C LEU A 83 -13.42 -22.11 1.13
N ASN A 84 -13.65 -22.62 2.36
CA ASN A 84 -13.27 -23.96 2.81
C ASN A 84 -11.78 -24.29 2.55
N ARG A 85 -10.90 -23.30 2.68
CA ARG A 85 -9.44 -23.38 2.47
C ARG A 85 -8.68 -22.83 3.69
N PRO A 86 -7.42 -23.25 3.93
CA PRO A 86 -6.54 -22.58 4.90
C PRO A 86 -6.41 -21.09 4.56
N VAL A 87 -6.52 -20.23 5.57
CA VAL A 87 -6.40 -18.77 5.40
C VAL A 87 -5.03 -18.40 4.85
N LEU A 88 -3.97 -19.05 5.34
CA LEU A 88 -2.61 -18.78 4.89
C LEU A 88 -2.44 -19.00 3.38
N ASP A 89 -2.99 -20.09 2.83
CA ASP A 89 -2.90 -20.39 1.40
C ASP A 89 -3.60 -19.31 0.57
N GLU A 90 -4.80 -18.88 0.99
CA GLU A 90 -5.53 -17.81 0.31
C GLU A 90 -4.77 -16.48 0.37
N LEU A 91 -4.11 -16.17 1.48
CA LEU A 91 -3.29 -14.98 1.63
C LEU A 91 -2.06 -15.03 0.71
N LEU A 92 -1.38 -16.17 0.63
CA LEU A 92 -0.20 -16.36 -0.22
C LEU A 92 -0.53 -16.22 -1.71
N ASP A 93 -1.69 -16.74 -2.15
CA ASP A 93 -2.15 -16.59 -3.53
C ASP A 93 -2.41 -15.12 -3.90
N ARG A 94 -2.82 -14.27 -2.94
CA ARG A 94 -3.20 -12.86 -3.15
C ARG A 94 -2.07 -11.86 -2.96
N ILE A 95 -0.99 -12.25 -2.30
CA ILE A 95 0.11 -11.34 -1.96
C ILE A 95 0.83 -10.84 -3.20
N VAL A 96 1.14 -11.73 -4.12
CA VAL A 96 1.90 -11.40 -5.35
C VAL A 96 1.13 -10.42 -6.23
N PRO A 97 -0.16 -10.61 -6.55
CA PRO A 97 -0.94 -9.61 -7.27
C PRO A 97 -0.96 -8.22 -6.61
N THR A 98 -1.15 -8.14 -5.29
CA THR A 98 -1.10 -6.85 -4.56
C THR A 98 0.27 -6.20 -4.65
N LEU A 99 1.36 -6.98 -4.49
CA LEU A 99 2.73 -6.45 -4.59
C LEU A 99 3.07 -5.96 -6.01
N ILE A 100 2.60 -6.65 -7.04
CA ILE A 100 2.76 -6.22 -8.45
C ILE A 100 2.05 -4.88 -8.65
N LEU A 101 0.80 -4.75 -8.21
CA LEU A 101 0.03 -3.51 -8.34
C LEU A 101 0.66 -2.37 -7.53
N ALA A 102 0.92 -2.57 -6.24
CA ALA A 102 1.48 -1.54 -5.38
C ALA A 102 2.90 -1.15 -5.79
N GLY A 103 3.74 -2.12 -6.16
CA GLY A 103 5.09 -1.89 -6.67
C GLY A 103 5.09 -1.08 -7.97
N SER A 104 4.22 -1.42 -8.92
CA SER A 104 4.08 -0.69 -10.17
C SER A 104 3.56 0.74 -9.95
N ALA A 105 2.57 0.93 -9.07
CA ALA A 105 2.08 2.24 -8.69
C ALA A 105 3.18 3.10 -8.03
N MET A 106 4.01 2.50 -7.16
CA MET A 106 5.14 3.18 -6.54
C MET A 106 6.23 3.53 -7.55
N LEU A 107 6.54 2.65 -8.50
CA LEU A 107 7.49 2.96 -9.58
C LEU A 107 7.01 4.15 -10.42
N ILE A 108 5.73 4.18 -10.80
CA ILE A 108 5.11 5.31 -11.49
C ILE A 108 5.19 6.58 -10.64
N CYS A 109 4.83 6.48 -9.35
CA CYS A 109 4.87 7.58 -8.41
C CYS A 109 6.28 8.18 -8.28
N VAL A 110 7.29 7.35 -8.05
CA VAL A 110 8.68 7.81 -7.89
C VAL A 110 9.18 8.42 -9.19
N PHE A 111 9.05 7.71 -10.31
CA PHE A 111 9.57 8.18 -11.59
C PHE A 111 8.90 9.48 -12.04
N LEU A 112 7.57 9.49 -12.16
CA LEU A 112 6.82 10.67 -12.62
C LEU A 112 6.85 11.79 -11.57
N GLY A 113 6.79 11.47 -10.28
CA GLY A 113 6.82 12.44 -9.21
C GLY A 113 8.14 13.20 -9.13
N LEU A 114 9.28 12.49 -9.16
CA LEU A 114 10.60 13.11 -9.16
C LEU A 114 10.86 13.90 -10.43
N LEU A 115 10.55 13.32 -11.60
CA LEU A 115 10.78 13.98 -12.90
C LEU A 115 9.96 15.27 -13.02
N SER A 116 8.65 15.19 -12.74
CA SER A 116 7.76 16.35 -12.84
C SER A 116 8.09 17.41 -11.80
N GLY A 117 8.39 17.02 -10.55
CA GLY A 117 8.79 17.95 -9.50
C GLY A 117 10.11 18.66 -9.79
N LEU A 118 11.09 17.92 -10.35
CA LEU A 118 12.36 18.50 -10.83
C LEU A 118 12.13 19.49 -11.98
N MET A 119 11.33 19.10 -12.99
CA MET A 119 11.01 19.98 -14.12
C MET A 119 10.30 21.27 -13.67
N ALA A 120 9.35 21.16 -12.74
CA ALA A 120 8.65 22.29 -12.17
C ALA A 120 9.61 23.24 -11.41
N ALA A 121 10.56 22.68 -10.66
CA ALA A 121 11.53 23.48 -9.90
C ALA A 121 12.54 24.21 -10.79
N VAL A 122 13.10 23.50 -11.78
CA VAL A 122 14.08 24.09 -12.71
C VAL A 122 13.45 25.19 -13.59
N ARG A 123 12.17 25.04 -13.94
CA ARG A 123 11.41 26.02 -14.74
C ARG A 123 10.44 26.82 -13.87
N GLN A 124 10.88 27.26 -12.69
CA GLN A 124 10.05 28.01 -11.74
C GLN A 124 9.33 29.19 -12.41
N TYR A 125 8.05 29.38 -12.07
CA TYR A 125 7.14 30.41 -12.60
C TYR A 125 6.80 30.30 -14.09
N SER A 126 7.30 29.26 -14.80
CA SER A 126 6.89 29.02 -16.17
C SER A 126 5.52 28.36 -16.27
N TRP A 127 4.97 28.30 -17.51
CA TRP A 127 3.73 27.56 -17.74
C TRP A 127 3.85 26.06 -17.40
N VAL A 128 5.05 25.46 -17.56
CA VAL A 128 5.33 24.06 -17.16
C VAL A 128 5.15 23.87 -15.65
N ASP A 129 5.73 24.78 -14.86
CA ASP A 129 5.59 24.75 -13.40
C ASP A 129 4.12 24.90 -12.98
N GLN A 130 3.42 25.85 -13.57
CA GLN A 130 2.00 26.09 -13.25
C GLN A 130 1.13 24.88 -13.61
N THR A 131 1.30 24.31 -14.81
CA THR A 131 0.53 23.14 -15.27
C THR A 131 0.78 21.93 -14.40
N LEU A 132 2.06 21.59 -14.11
CA LEU A 132 2.39 20.46 -13.23
C LEU A 132 1.88 20.65 -11.79
N THR A 133 1.89 21.89 -11.30
CA THR A 133 1.32 22.22 -9.98
C THR A 133 -0.20 22.05 -9.99
N VAL A 134 -0.92 22.51 -11.01
CA VAL A 134 -2.37 22.36 -11.12
C VAL A 134 -2.76 20.87 -11.25
N ILE A 135 -2.06 20.12 -12.13
CA ILE A 135 -2.30 18.68 -12.27
C ILE A 135 -2.09 17.95 -10.92
N SER A 136 -1.02 18.29 -10.18
CA SER A 136 -0.78 17.67 -8.87
C SER A 136 -1.82 18.07 -7.82
N LEU A 137 -2.38 19.27 -7.86
CA LEU A 137 -3.48 19.67 -6.98
C LEU A 137 -4.76 18.87 -7.29
N ILE A 138 -5.09 18.70 -8.56
CA ILE A 138 -6.23 17.87 -9.01
C ILE A 138 -6.03 16.42 -8.55
N GLY A 139 -4.83 15.85 -8.76
CA GLY A 139 -4.52 14.49 -8.40
C GLY A 139 -4.64 14.20 -6.88
N ILE A 140 -4.26 15.15 -6.03
CA ILE A 140 -4.44 14.99 -4.57
C ILE A 140 -5.91 15.11 -4.16
N SER A 141 -6.68 15.97 -4.84
CA SER A 141 -8.06 16.26 -4.47
C SER A 141 -9.05 15.20 -4.97
N ALA A 142 -8.69 14.46 -6.01
CA ALA A 142 -9.57 13.46 -6.61
C ALA A 142 -9.54 12.15 -5.81
N PRO A 143 -10.71 11.60 -5.40
CA PRO A 143 -10.77 10.29 -4.75
C PRO A 143 -10.27 9.18 -5.71
N SER A 144 -9.42 8.29 -5.22
CA SER A 144 -8.83 7.20 -6.03
C SER A 144 -9.86 6.29 -6.69
N PHE A 145 -10.96 5.96 -5.99
CA PHE A 145 -12.04 5.16 -6.56
C PHE A 145 -12.76 5.87 -7.71
N TRP A 146 -12.94 7.19 -7.61
CA TRP A 146 -13.55 7.98 -8.68
C TRP A 146 -12.63 8.03 -9.92
N LEU A 147 -11.33 8.24 -9.71
CA LEU A 147 -10.35 8.16 -10.80
C LEU A 147 -10.36 6.80 -11.49
N ALA A 148 -10.48 5.71 -10.71
CA ALA A 148 -10.58 4.35 -11.23
C ALA A 148 -11.81 4.18 -12.14
N LEU A 149 -12.99 4.62 -11.67
CA LEU A 149 -14.22 4.55 -12.45
C LEU A 149 -14.16 5.40 -13.72
N MET A 150 -13.61 6.61 -13.64
CA MET A 150 -13.40 7.47 -14.80
C MET A 150 -12.42 6.87 -15.81
N ALA A 151 -11.34 6.24 -15.33
CA ALA A 151 -10.39 5.56 -16.20
C ALA A 151 -11.04 4.39 -16.94
N VAL A 152 -11.82 3.55 -16.24
CA VAL A 152 -12.59 2.46 -16.87
C VAL A 152 -13.60 3.00 -17.89
N ALA A 153 -14.39 4.02 -17.52
CA ALA A 153 -15.39 4.60 -18.41
C ALA A 153 -14.75 5.16 -19.69
N LEU A 154 -13.63 5.88 -19.57
CA LEU A 154 -12.98 6.51 -20.70
C LEU A 154 -12.17 5.50 -21.54
N PHE A 155 -11.20 4.80 -20.91
CA PHE A 155 -10.21 4.01 -21.66
C PHE A 155 -10.71 2.62 -22.03
N SER A 156 -11.60 2.04 -21.26
CA SER A 156 -12.15 0.72 -21.57
C SER A 156 -13.48 0.78 -22.31
N VAL A 157 -14.46 1.51 -21.75
CA VAL A 157 -15.82 1.50 -22.32
C VAL A 157 -15.91 2.41 -23.56
N HIS A 158 -15.41 3.66 -23.49
CA HIS A 158 -15.58 4.62 -24.57
C HIS A 158 -14.54 4.44 -25.69
N LEU A 159 -13.25 4.30 -25.33
CA LEU A 159 -12.17 4.18 -26.31
C LEU A 159 -11.83 2.73 -26.69
N GLY A 160 -12.16 1.74 -25.85
CA GLY A 160 -11.83 0.32 -26.09
C GLY A 160 -10.34 0.01 -26.13
N TRP A 161 -9.49 0.84 -25.49
CA TRP A 161 -8.04 0.71 -25.58
C TRP A 161 -7.46 -0.28 -24.57
N LEU A 162 -8.07 -0.34 -23.38
CA LEU A 162 -7.56 -1.10 -22.24
C LEU A 162 -8.66 -1.96 -21.62
N PRO A 163 -8.34 -3.13 -21.05
CA PRO A 163 -9.30 -4.00 -20.37
C PRO A 163 -9.88 -3.33 -19.13
N ALA A 164 -11.17 -3.55 -18.87
CA ALA A 164 -11.89 -2.95 -17.74
C ALA A 164 -11.52 -3.57 -16.39
N SER A 165 -11.15 -4.86 -16.35
CA SER A 165 -10.98 -5.61 -15.11
C SER A 165 -10.14 -6.87 -15.30
N GLY A 166 -9.71 -7.45 -14.17
CA GLY A 166 -8.92 -8.67 -14.14
C GLY A 166 -7.41 -8.39 -14.20
N MET A 167 -6.62 -9.41 -13.92
CA MET A 167 -5.16 -9.38 -14.02
C MET A 167 -4.67 -9.92 -15.37
N PHE A 168 -5.47 -10.79 -15.99
CA PHE A 168 -5.22 -11.40 -17.29
C PHE A 168 -6.51 -11.51 -18.09
N THR A 169 -6.38 -11.69 -19.40
CA THR A 169 -7.51 -11.98 -20.29
C THR A 169 -8.10 -13.34 -19.96
N PRO A 170 -9.40 -13.46 -19.67
CA PRO A 170 -10.05 -14.75 -19.41
C PRO A 170 -9.82 -15.73 -20.58
N TYR A 171 -9.33 -16.92 -20.27
CA TYR A 171 -9.01 -17.97 -21.25
C TYR A 171 -7.93 -17.59 -22.28
N GLY A 172 -7.17 -16.52 -22.04
CA GLY A 172 -5.99 -16.13 -22.82
C GLY A 172 -4.70 -16.72 -22.27
N ASP A 173 -3.60 -16.41 -22.95
CA ASP A 173 -2.25 -16.75 -22.45
C ASP A 173 -1.87 -15.75 -21.35
N GLU A 174 -1.47 -16.25 -20.18
CA GLU A 174 -0.95 -15.43 -19.07
C GLU A 174 0.45 -14.89 -19.38
N SER A 175 0.55 -14.05 -20.39
CA SER A 175 1.82 -13.45 -20.82
C SER A 175 2.15 -12.16 -20.06
N LEU A 176 3.44 -11.81 -20.04
CA LEU A 176 3.87 -10.50 -19.48
C LEU A 176 3.22 -9.33 -20.22
N GLY A 177 2.97 -9.45 -21.52
CA GLY A 177 2.31 -8.42 -22.30
C GLY A 177 0.87 -8.21 -21.86
N ASP A 178 0.11 -9.29 -21.65
CA ASP A 178 -1.25 -9.26 -21.16
C ASP A 178 -1.32 -8.67 -19.75
N LEU A 179 -0.42 -9.10 -18.84
CA LEU A 179 -0.28 -8.51 -17.51
C LEU A 179 -0.08 -6.99 -17.56
N LEU A 180 0.85 -6.51 -18.40
CA LEU A 180 1.16 -5.08 -18.46
C LEU A 180 -0.01 -4.23 -18.96
N ILE A 181 -0.79 -4.75 -19.91
CA ILE A 181 -1.98 -4.06 -20.43
C ILE A 181 -3.06 -3.96 -19.32
N HIS A 182 -3.29 -5.04 -18.59
CA HIS A 182 -4.24 -5.07 -17.47
C HIS A 182 -3.78 -4.24 -16.26
N LEU A 183 -2.47 -4.17 -16.03
CA LEU A 183 -1.86 -3.45 -14.92
C LEU A 183 -1.85 -1.92 -15.12
N LEU A 184 -1.83 -1.44 -16.36
CA LEU A 184 -1.58 -0.02 -16.68
C LEU A 184 -2.60 0.91 -16.00
N MET A 185 -3.90 0.70 -16.21
CA MET A 185 -4.93 1.55 -15.60
C MET A 185 -4.94 1.46 -14.07
N PRO A 186 -4.97 0.27 -13.44
CA PRO A 186 -4.92 0.15 -11.98
C PRO A 186 -3.68 0.82 -11.37
N ALA A 187 -2.48 0.58 -11.94
CA ALA A 187 -1.24 1.12 -11.40
C ALA A 187 -1.16 2.65 -11.53
N VAL A 188 -1.57 3.21 -12.66
CA VAL A 188 -1.63 4.67 -12.85
C VAL A 188 -2.65 5.29 -11.89
N THR A 189 -3.85 4.73 -11.80
CA THR A 189 -4.92 5.24 -10.92
C THR A 189 -4.48 5.24 -9.46
N LEU A 190 -3.88 4.15 -9.01
CA LEU A 190 -3.35 4.02 -7.65
C LEU A 190 -2.18 4.98 -7.41
N GLY A 191 -1.30 5.15 -8.39
CA GLY A 191 -0.12 5.99 -8.30
C GLY A 191 -0.38 7.50 -8.38
N VAL A 192 -1.47 7.97 -8.99
CA VAL A 192 -1.72 9.41 -9.24
C VAL A 192 -1.68 10.26 -7.97
N VAL A 193 -2.37 9.81 -6.90
CA VAL A 193 -2.43 10.55 -5.63
C VAL A 193 -1.03 10.66 -5.01
N ALA A 194 -0.31 9.54 -4.93
CA ALA A 194 1.04 9.50 -4.39
C ALA A 194 2.03 10.31 -5.24
N THR A 195 1.93 10.22 -6.58
CA THR A 195 2.72 11.02 -7.54
C THR A 195 2.55 12.50 -7.26
N SER A 196 1.33 12.95 -7.07
CA SER A 196 0.99 14.36 -6.84
C SER A 196 1.65 14.93 -5.57
N VAL A 197 1.73 14.12 -4.51
CA VAL A 197 2.47 14.47 -3.27
C VAL A 197 3.97 14.59 -3.56
N ILE A 198 4.54 13.61 -4.27
CA ILE A 198 5.98 13.60 -4.58
C ILE A 198 6.37 14.75 -5.50
N VAL A 199 5.56 15.10 -6.50
CA VAL A 199 5.79 16.29 -7.36
C VAL A 199 5.99 17.54 -6.51
N ARG A 200 5.06 17.81 -5.58
CA ARG A 200 5.10 19.01 -4.75
C ARG A 200 6.30 19.04 -3.81
N LEU A 201 6.59 17.92 -3.16
CA LEU A 201 7.72 17.85 -2.23
C LEU A 201 9.07 17.89 -2.96
N THR A 202 9.18 17.23 -4.11
CA THR A 202 10.37 17.33 -4.96
C THR A 202 10.59 18.76 -5.43
N ARG A 203 9.53 19.43 -5.90
CA ARG A 203 9.63 20.84 -6.28
C ARG A 203 10.08 21.72 -5.13
N ALA A 204 9.47 21.60 -3.96
CA ALA A 204 9.82 22.40 -2.79
C ALA A 204 11.28 22.16 -2.35
N GLY A 205 11.68 20.89 -2.19
CA GLY A 205 13.04 20.53 -1.82
C GLY A 205 14.08 20.99 -2.85
N MET A 206 13.77 20.87 -4.13
CA MET A 206 14.66 21.37 -5.20
C MET A 206 14.83 22.88 -5.16
N LEU A 207 13.74 23.66 -4.98
CA LEU A 207 13.82 25.10 -4.87
C LEU A 207 14.63 25.57 -3.67
N GLU A 208 14.53 24.85 -2.54
CA GLU A 208 15.34 25.10 -1.36
C GLU A 208 16.82 24.84 -1.65
N GLN A 209 17.17 23.69 -2.24
CA GLN A 209 18.56 23.32 -2.55
C GLN A 209 19.19 24.24 -3.60
N LEU A 210 18.44 24.66 -4.62
CA LEU A 210 18.96 25.54 -5.69
C LEU A 210 19.34 26.94 -5.17
N ARG A 211 18.84 27.35 -4.00
CA ARG A 211 19.17 28.63 -3.35
C ARG A 211 20.38 28.57 -2.41
N GLN A 212 20.91 27.39 -2.14
CA GLN A 212 22.02 27.18 -1.20
C GLN A 212 23.37 27.70 -1.76
N ASP A 213 24.26 28.12 -0.86
CA ASP A 213 25.55 28.70 -1.23
C ASP A 213 26.48 27.73 -1.96
N TYR A 214 26.42 26.43 -1.66
CA TYR A 214 27.20 25.44 -2.39
C TYR A 214 26.80 25.34 -3.86
N VAL A 215 25.52 25.56 -4.20
CA VAL A 215 25.04 25.61 -5.59
C VAL A 215 25.53 26.87 -6.29
N ARG A 216 25.50 28.02 -5.59
CA ARG A 216 26.06 29.27 -6.12
C ARG A 216 27.57 29.14 -6.37
N SER A 217 28.30 28.51 -5.44
CA SER A 217 29.73 28.24 -5.60
C SER A 217 30.04 27.31 -6.76
N ALA A 218 29.20 26.29 -7.01
CA ALA A 218 29.38 25.42 -8.18
C ALA A 218 29.18 26.16 -9.51
N ARG A 219 28.17 27.03 -9.58
CA ARG A 219 27.95 27.92 -10.75
C ARG A 219 29.10 28.92 -10.94
N ALA A 220 29.63 29.50 -9.86
CA ALA A 220 30.76 30.42 -9.92
C ALA A 220 32.07 29.75 -10.43
N ARG A 221 32.21 28.42 -10.21
CA ARG A 221 33.31 27.61 -10.77
C ARG A 221 33.14 27.26 -12.24
N GLY A 222 32.02 27.67 -12.88
CA GLY A 222 31.75 27.37 -14.29
C GLY A 222 31.25 25.96 -14.55
N GLU A 223 30.72 25.27 -13.53
CA GLU A 223 30.12 23.95 -13.74
C GLU A 223 28.88 24.05 -14.64
N ARG A 224 28.67 23.02 -15.48
CA ARG A 224 27.51 22.96 -16.38
C ARG A 224 26.22 22.89 -15.57
N GLU A 225 25.18 23.63 -15.94
CA GLU A 225 23.92 23.70 -15.20
C GLU A 225 23.29 22.32 -14.97
N PHE A 226 23.41 21.39 -15.91
CA PHE A 226 22.97 20.00 -15.72
C PHE A 226 23.69 19.35 -14.54
N SER A 227 25.01 19.52 -14.39
CA SER A 227 25.77 19.00 -13.24
C SER A 227 25.32 19.67 -11.94
N VAL A 228 25.13 20.98 -11.94
CA VAL A 228 24.66 21.75 -10.79
C VAL A 228 23.30 21.24 -10.32
N VAL A 229 22.38 21.05 -11.24
CA VAL A 229 21.01 20.58 -10.93
C VAL A 229 21.01 19.13 -10.43
N PHE A 230 21.59 18.19 -11.20
CA PHE A 230 21.45 16.76 -10.91
C PHE A 230 22.43 16.27 -9.84
N ARG A 231 23.69 16.68 -9.91
CA ARG A 231 24.74 16.17 -9.00
C ARG A 231 24.76 16.87 -7.65
N HIS A 232 24.45 18.18 -7.63
CA HIS A 232 24.50 18.98 -6.40
C HIS A 232 23.11 19.17 -5.77
N ALA A 233 22.15 19.78 -6.49
CA ALA A 233 20.87 20.12 -5.91
C ALA A 233 19.96 18.87 -5.72
N PHE A 234 19.73 18.10 -6.78
CA PHE A 234 18.77 16.97 -6.77
C PHE A 234 19.20 15.87 -5.81
N ARG A 235 20.50 15.50 -5.79
CA ARG A 235 21.01 14.50 -4.85
C ARG A 235 20.73 14.86 -3.40
N ASN A 236 20.89 16.13 -3.03
CA ASN A 236 20.61 16.60 -1.67
C ASN A 236 19.09 16.71 -1.40
N ALA A 237 18.29 17.09 -2.39
CA ALA A 237 16.84 17.11 -2.27
C ALA A 237 16.27 15.70 -2.03
N LEU A 238 16.84 14.66 -2.65
CA LEU A 238 16.39 13.26 -2.48
C LEU A 238 16.46 12.78 -1.03
N VAL A 239 17.45 13.22 -0.25
CA VAL A 239 17.60 12.80 1.16
C VAL A 239 16.33 13.11 1.96
N GLY A 240 15.74 14.29 1.76
CA GLY A 240 14.50 14.69 2.42
C GLY A 240 13.25 13.97 1.91
N LEU A 241 13.31 13.34 0.72
CA LEU A 241 12.16 12.64 0.12
C LEU A 241 12.04 11.17 0.55
N VAL A 242 13.12 10.53 0.97
CA VAL A 242 13.11 9.10 1.34
C VAL A 242 12.08 8.76 2.41
N PRO A 243 11.96 9.50 3.54
CA PRO A 243 10.93 9.22 4.54
C PRO A 243 9.50 9.34 3.98
N VAL A 244 9.31 10.31 3.07
CA VAL A 244 8.00 10.54 2.45
C VAL A 244 7.64 9.38 1.53
N LEU A 245 8.59 8.79 0.80
CA LEU A 245 8.35 7.61 -0.02
C LEU A 245 7.88 6.41 0.82
N GLY A 246 8.43 6.23 2.02
CA GLY A 246 7.95 5.23 2.98
C GLY A 246 6.49 5.44 3.37
N LEU A 247 6.13 6.67 3.73
CA LEU A 247 4.74 7.02 4.06
C LEU A 247 3.80 6.82 2.86
N GLN A 248 4.25 7.20 1.64
CA GLN A 248 3.46 7.00 0.42
C GLN A 248 3.22 5.52 0.11
N THR A 249 4.17 4.64 0.41
CA THR A 249 3.97 3.19 0.23
C THR A 249 2.81 2.68 1.08
N GLY A 250 2.69 3.16 2.32
CA GLY A 250 1.55 2.83 3.17
C GLY A 250 0.22 3.33 2.62
N LEU A 251 0.18 4.57 2.11
CA LEU A 251 -1.01 5.13 1.48
C LEU A 251 -1.39 4.37 0.19
N VAL A 252 -0.41 3.93 -0.59
CA VAL A 252 -0.61 3.10 -1.79
C VAL A 252 -1.19 1.74 -1.41
N LEU A 253 -0.66 1.07 -0.37
CA LEU A 253 -1.19 -0.21 0.11
C LEU A 253 -2.64 -0.07 0.62
N GLY A 254 -2.94 1.01 1.37
CA GLY A 254 -4.32 1.28 1.81
C GLY A 254 -5.26 1.61 0.64
N GLY A 255 -4.79 2.38 -0.34
CA GLY A 255 -5.53 2.73 -1.55
C GLY A 255 -5.75 1.56 -2.50
N ALA A 256 -4.85 0.56 -2.47
CA ALA A 256 -4.96 -0.65 -3.29
C ALA A 256 -6.30 -1.36 -3.10
N VAL A 257 -6.87 -1.35 -1.89
CA VAL A 257 -8.17 -1.97 -1.59
C VAL A 257 -9.27 -1.48 -2.55
N TYR A 258 -9.35 -0.17 -2.77
CA TYR A 258 -10.36 0.43 -3.67
C TYR A 258 -10.07 0.10 -5.13
N VAL A 259 -8.81 0.22 -5.54
CA VAL A 259 -8.39 -0.02 -6.93
C VAL A 259 -8.55 -1.50 -7.29
N GLU A 260 -8.13 -2.42 -6.41
CA GLU A 260 -8.32 -3.86 -6.58
C GLU A 260 -9.80 -4.24 -6.70
N THR A 261 -10.66 -3.55 -5.93
CA THR A 261 -12.11 -3.81 -5.98
C THR A 261 -12.72 -3.32 -7.29
N VAL A 262 -12.41 -2.09 -7.74
CA VAL A 262 -12.96 -1.51 -8.97
C VAL A 262 -12.48 -2.29 -10.20
N PHE A 263 -11.19 -2.57 -10.31
CA PHE A 263 -10.61 -3.31 -11.44
C PHE A 263 -10.71 -4.83 -11.31
N GLN A 264 -11.35 -5.34 -10.26
CA GLN A 264 -11.43 -6.77 -9.96
C GLN A 264 -10.06 -7.46 -9.94
N TRP A 265 -9.03 -6.73 -9.53
CA TRP A 265 -7.67 -7.25 -9.40
C TRP A 265 -7.63 -8.30 -8.28
N PRO A 266 -6.99 -9.48 -8.49
CA PRO A 266 -7.06 -10.59 -7.53
C PRO A 266 -6.13 -10.41 -6.32
N GLY A 267 -6.17 -9.23 -5.67
CA GLY A 267 -5.31 -8.90 -4.54
C GLY A 267 -5.95 -9.11 -3.16
N ILE A 268 -5.15 -8.80 -2.12
CA ILE A 268 -5.52 -8.92 -0.70
C ILE A 268 -6.64 -7.94 -0.34
N GLY A 269 -6.60 -6.71 -0.86
CA GLY A 269 -7.61 -5.69 -0.55
C GLY A 269 -9.01 -6.10 -1.01
N ARG A 270 -9.14 -6.59 -2.25
CA ARG A 270 -10.41 -7.13 -2.76
C ARG A 270 -10.87 -8.35 -1.95
N MET A 271 -9.94 -9.24 -1.61
CA MET A 271 -10.24 -10.39 -0.77
C MET A 271 -10.78 -9.95 0.60
N LEU A 272 -10.18 -8.95 1.24
CA LEU A 272 -10.63 -8.40 2.52
C LEU A 272 -12.05 -7.81 2.41
N VAL A 273 -12.36 -7.04 1.36
CA VAL A 273 -13.71 -6.50 1.13
C VAL A 273 -14.72 -7.64 1.03
N THR A 274 -14.40 -8.70 0.30
CA THR A 274 -15.25 -9.89 0.18
C THR A 274 -15.41 -10.60 1.52
N ALA A 275 -14.30 -10.84 2.24
CA ALA A 275 -14.30 -11.50 3.55
C ALA A 275 -15.12 -10.74 4.60
N ILE A 276 -15.04 -9.40 4.61
CA ILE A 276 -15.87 -8.55 5.47
C ILE A 276 -17.35 -8.70 5.12
N SER A 277 -17.68 -8.68 3.84
CA SER A 277 -19.06 -8.80 3.35
C SER A 277 -19.69 -10.17 3.67
N THR A 278 -18.87 -11.22 3.64
CA THR A 278 -19.27 -12.60 3.96
C THR A 278 -19.03 -12.96 5.44
N ARG A 279 -18.55 -12.01 6.25
CA ARG A 279 -18.24 -12.21 7.68
C ARG A 279 -17.24 -13.33 7.97
N ASP A 280 -16.26 -13.51 7.10
CA ASP A 280 -15.18 -14.48 7.29
C ASP A 280 -14.12 -13.90 8.23
N ILE A 281 -14.33 -14.07 9.53
CA ILE A 281 -13.56 -13.42 10.59
C ILE A 281 -12.07 -13.79 10.50
N LEU A 282 -11.74 -15.08 10.36
CA LEU A 282 -10.35 -15.53 10.33
C LEU A 282 -9.61 -15.00 9.09
N LEU A 283 -10.28 -14.95 7.95
CA LEU A 283 -9.70 -14.39 6.73
C LEU A 283 -9.47 -12.88 6.84
N VAL A 284 -10.39 -12.15 7.49
CA VAL A 284 -10.22 -10.71 7.77
C VAL A 284 -9.07 -10.48 8.74
N GLN A 285 -9.03 -11.22 9.85
CA GLN A 285 -7.95 -11.09 10.85
C GLN A 285 -6.58 -11.39 10.23
N GLY A 286 -6.45 -12.51 9.52
CA GLY A 286 -5.22 -12.90 8.84
C GLY A 286 -4.79 -11.88 7.79
N GLY A 287 -5.72 -11.42 6.96
CA GLY A 287 -5.44 -10.44 5.91
C GLY A 287 -5.02 -9.08 6.44
N VAL A 288 -5.70 -8.55 7.47
CA VAL A 288 -5.33 -7.27 8.08
C VAL A 288 -3.96 -7.38 8.77
N MET A 289 -3.68 -8.47 9.50
CA MET A 289 -2.36 -8.70 10.11
C MET A 289 -1.25 -8.80 9.07
N LEU A 290 -1.51 -9.44 7.95
CA LEU A 290 -0.55 -9.54 6.85
C LEU A 290 -0.24 -8.16 6.25
N VAL A 291 -1.27 -7.37 5.89
CA VAL A 291 -1.10 -6.01 5.34
C VAL A 291 -0.38 -5.11 6.34
N ALA A 292 -0.74 -5.17 7.63
CA ALA A 292 -0.07 -4.41 8.68
C ALA A 292 1.40 -4.80 8.82
N SER A 293 1.72 -6.09 8.75
CA SER A 293 3.10 -6.58 8.81
C SER A 293 3.92 -6.07 7.61
N PHE A 294 3.36 -6.09 6.40
CA PHE A 294 3.99 -5.51 5.21
C PHE A 294 4.25 -4.01 5.37
N TYR A 295 3.25 -3.26 5.83
CA TYR A 295 3.39 -1.82 6.06
C TYR A 295 4.53 -1.51 7.03
N VAL A 296 4.58 -2.24 8.14
CA VAL A 296 5.62 -2.10 9.17
C VAL A 296 7.01 -2.42 8.62
N ILE A 297 7.14 -3.50 7.82
CA ILE A 297 8.40 -3.90 7.18
C ILE A 297 8.86 -2.82 6.18
N VAL A 298 7.96 -2.31 5.35
CA VAL A 298 8.30 -1.27 4.36
C VAL A 298 8.74 0.02 5.05
N ASN A 299 8.06 0.45 6.13
CA ASN A 299 8.50 1.61 6.89
C ASN A 299 9.88 1.39 7.52
N MET A 300 10.14 0.20 8.07
CA MET A 300 11.46 -0.14 8.59
C MET A 300 12.54 -0.05 7.49
N ILE A 301 12.26 -0.57 6.30
CA ILE A 301 13.19 -0.46 5.15
C ILE A 301 13.42 1.00 4.78
N SER A 302 12.38 1.83 4.76
CA SER A 302 12.49 3.27 4.50
C SER A 302 13.35 4.00 5.53
N ASP A 303 13.18 3.69 6.83
CA ASP A 303 13.99 4.24 7.91
C ASP A 303 15.47 3.83 7.78
N LEU A 304 15.74 2.58 7.40
CA LEU A 304 17.08 2.08 7.17
C LEU A 304 17.75 2.75 5.96
N LEU A 305 16.99 2.94 4.87
CA LEU A 305 17.47 3.66 3.69
C LEU A 305 17.77 5.12 4.00
N GLN A 306 16.92 5.79 4.77
CA GLN A 306 17.17 7.15 5.22
C GLN A 306 18.45 7.26 6.05
N HIS A 307 18.61 6.36 7.02
CA HIS A 307 19.83 6.35 7.85
C HIS A 307 21.11 6.05 7.04
N ALA A 308 21.00 5.23 5.99
CA ALA A 308 22.13 4.93 5.10
C ALA A 308 22.49 6.12 4.18
N LEU A 309 21.49 6.92 3.79
CA LEU A 309 21.67 8.08 2.90
C LEU A 309 22.07 9.36 3.65
N ASP A 310 21.64 9.53 4.90
CA ASP A 310 21.97 10.68 5.72
C ASP A 310 22.84 10.29 6.95
N PRO A 311 24.17 10.36 6.86
CA PRO A 311 25.05 10.03 7.97
C PRO A 311 24.97 11.04 9.13
N ARG A 312 24.23 12.14 8.98
CA ARG A 312 24.03 13.15 10.04
C ARG A 312 22.99 12.72 11.06
N ILE A 313 22.13 11.78 10.73
CA ILE A 313 21.17 11.15 11.65
C ILE A 313 21.98 10.15 12.52
N LYS A 314 22.70 10.67 13.51
CA LYS A 314 23.29 9.83 14.55
C LYS A 314 22.19 9.38 15.50
N ALA A 315 22.06 8.06 15.68
CA ALA A 315 21.20 7.44 16.68
C ALA A 315 21.61 7.82 18.11
#